data_e162f3e41693ae8ea3f88cb58018691e
#
_entry.id   e162f3e41693ae8ea3f88cb58018691e
#
_cell.length_a   1.000
_cell.length_b   1.000
_cell.length_c   1.000
_cell.angle_alpha   90.00
_cell.angle_beta   90.00
_cell.angle_gamma   90.00
#
_symmetry.space_group_name_H-M   'P 1'
#
loop_
_entity.id
_entity.type
_entity.pdbx_description
1 polymer ?
#
loop_
_entity_poly.entity_id
_entity_poly.type
_entity_poly.pdbx_seq_one_letter_code
_entity_poly.pdbx_strand_id
1 'polypeptide(L)'
;MSELFLEIVNRSIAASWIVIAVLILRFCLKKAPKWVNVLLWGIVAVRLIFPFSIESALSLIPSAETVSPSIMMETAPSVQTGVPALDQVINPVIDHSLSPAPGASANPLQIWIPVLTVIWLLGVAALFLYSAVSYRRLRRRVCEAVILRDNIYQSENVCSPFVLGIIRPKIYLPYSVDSGALAYVIAHEQAHIRRGDHWWKPLAFLLLTVHWFNPLLWLSYILLCRDIELACDERVIREMGNEQRADYTHALVSCSVSRRSIAACPLAFGEVGVKTRVKSVMNYKKPAFWIILASALICAAAAVCFLTNPKTEQIPPSGGDNVSDMGPAQVEKWFDYLEKPEITNWDGRLEIDLPEYPGVTFRCYPEKMEAVTENEITPLYTGMPIWNTYFCDLTGDGLPDLCSTVTFGSGIIDSRIIVCDYANGESYTLEDRGKYDYSLRLDESDGSLCVVQRAHDSGDIAAVGELFFSDSGLHLQVIKTNFETHKFTSVTIRNDGEDTLHITIGSDETALPTGEETTLTYAAFEVRTIRLSSFGELNYTVAYD
;
A
#
# COMPACT_ATOMS: atom_id res chain seq x y z
N MET A 1 7.02 4.73 -11.88
CA MET A 1 6.63 6.08 -11.37
C MET A 1 5.16 6.10 -10.97
N SER A 2 4.26 5.53 -11.77
CA SER A 2 2.83 5.42 -11.45
C SER A 2 2.58 4.59 -10.18
N GLU A 3 3.28 3.48 -9.99
CA GLU A 3 3.23 2.67 -8.77
C GLU A 3 3.64 3.46 -7.53
N LEU A 4 4.74 4.23 -7.61
CA LEU A 4 5.16 5.10 -6.52
C LEU A 4 4.08 6.13 -6.17
N PHE A 5 3.40 6.68 -7.18
CA PHE A 5 2.29 7.60 -6.96
C PHE A 5 1.12 6.92 -6.24
N LEU A 6 0.73 5.71 -6.68
CA LEU A 6 -0.33 4.93 -6.01
C LEU A 6 0.04 4.59 -4.57
N GLU A 7 1.29 4.20 -4.31
CA GLU A 7 1.78 3.97 -2.95
C GLU A 7 1.68 5.22 -2.07
N ILE A 8 2.02 6.39 -2.61
CA ILE A 8 1.89 7.68 -1.92
C ILE A 8 0.42 8.02 -1.67
N VAL A 9 -0.48 7.72 -2.61
CA VAL A 9 -1.93 7.88 -2.43
C VAL A 9 -2.42 6.98 -1.30
N ASN A 10 -2.08 5.70 -1.28
CA ASN A 10 -2.46 4.76 -0.23
C ASN A 10 -1.96 5.21 1.15
N ARG A 11 -0.69 5.59 1.25
CA ARG A 11 -0.13 6.16 2.50
C ARG A 11 -0.86 7.43 2.93
N SER A 12 -1.25 8.26 1.98
CA SER A 12 -1.98 9.51 2.24
C SER A 12 -3.39 9.23 2.76
N ILE A 13 -4.09 8.23 2.23
CA ILE A 13 -5.42 7.80 2.69
C ILE A 13 -5.32 7.23 4.11
N ALA A 14 -4.39 6.30 4.35
CA ALA A 14 -4.14 5.73 5.67
C ALA A 14 -3.81 6.83 6.70
N ALA A 15 -2.94 7.79 6.34
CA ALA A 15 -2.62 8.93 7.20
C ALA A 15 -3.84 9.83 7.48
N SER A 16 -4.80 9.92 6.56
CA SER A 16 -6.03 10.71 6.77
C SER A 16 -6.88 10.16 7.91
N TRP A 17 -6.99 8.83 8.03
CA TRP A 17 -7.65 8.18 9.17
C TRP A 17 -6.95 8.51 10.49
N ILE A 18 -5.61 8.50 10.50
CA ILE A 18 -4.82 8.86 11.68
C ILE A 18 -5.03 10.35 12.02
N VAL A 19 -5.07 11.23 11.04
CA VAL A 19 -5.34 12.66 11.27
C VAL A 19 -6.70 12.85 11.94
N ILE A 20 -7.75 12.17 11.48
CA ILE A 20 -9.08 12.22 12.09
C ILE A 20 -9.03 11.75 13.55
N ALA A 21 -8.38 10.62 13.81
CA ALA A 21 -8.20 10.09 15.16
C ALA A 21 -7.42 11.06 16.06
N VAL A 22 -6.34 11.66 15.55
CA VAL A 22 -5.55 12.65 16.27
C VAL A 22 -6.38 13.89 16.59
N LEU A 23 -7.25 14.35 15.69
CA LEU A 23 -8.17 15.46 15.96
C LEU A 23 -9.12 15.14 17.13
N ILE A 24 -9.66 13.93 17.18
CA ILE A 24 -10.53 13.46 18.28
C ILE A 24 -9.72 13.39 19.58
N LEU A 25 -8.56 12.72 19.57
CA LEU A 25 -7.70 12.60 20.76
C LEU A 25 -7.25 13.96 21.28
N ARG A 26 -6.90 14.88 20.39
CA ARG A 26 -6.52 16.26 20.75
C ARG A 26 -7.67 17.02 21.42
N PHE A 27 -8.91 16.74 21.03
CA PHE A 27 -10.10 17.28 21.70
C PHE A 27 -10.27 16.68 23.10
N CYS A 28 -10.09 15.37 23.25
CA CYS A 28 -10.18 14.66 24.53
C CYS A 28 -9.06 15.08 25.51
N LEU A 29 -7.85 15.26 24.99
CA LEU A 29 -6.63 15.55 25.76
C LEU A 29 -6.40 17.05 26.01
N LYS A 30 -7.43 17.89 26.04
CA LYS A 30 -7.32 19.36 26.27
C LYS A 30 -6.58 19.73 27.56
N LYS A 31 -6.66 18.89 28.59
CA LYS A 31 -6.02 19.09 29.89
C LYS A 31 -4.59 18.53 29.96
N ALA A 32 -4.17 17.77 28.94
CA ALA A 32 -2.82 17.22 28.84
C ALA A 32 -1.79 18.32 28.54
N PRO A 33 -0.50 18.08 28.86
CA PRO A 33 0.59 18.94 28.44
C PRO A 33 0.62 19.13 26.93
N LYS A 34 0.96 20.32 26.44
CA LYS A 34 0.87 20.63 24.99
C LYS A 34 1.87 19.85 24.13
N TRP A 35 2.97 19.37 24.70
CA TRP A 35 3.91 18.51 23.99
C TRP A 35 3.29 17.17 23.56
N VAL A 36 2.25 16.68 24.27
CA VAL A 36 1.51 15.45 23.92
C VAL A 36 0.86 15.56 22.53
N ASN A 37 0.28 16.74 22.23
CA ASN A 37 -0.31 16.98 20.91
C ASN A 37 0.76 16.91 19.80
N VAL A 38 1.97 17.41 20.07
CA VAL A 38 3.09 17.35 19.11
C VAL A 38 3.50 15.89 18.87
N LEU A 39 3.50 15.05 19.93
CA LEU A 39 3.75 13.61 19.81
C LEU A 39 2.70 12.89 18.96
N LEU A 40 1.42 13.21 19.13
CA LEU A 40 0.33 12.65 18.31
C LEU A 40 0.54 12.96 16.83
N TRP A 41 0.98 14.17 16.46
CA TRP A 41 1.34 14.50 15.09
C TRP A 41 2.58 13.71 14.60
N GLY A 42 3.47 13.32 15.52
CA GLY A 42 4.59 12.43 15.23
C GLY A 42 4.15 11.08 14.69
N ILE A 43 3.02 10.51 15.18
CA ILE A 43 2.45 9.24 14.68
C ILE A 43 2.08 9.37 13.20
N VAL A 44 1.45 10.49 12.81
CA VAL A 44 1.12 10.77 11.40
C VAL A 44 2.39 10.82 10.55
N ALA A 45 3.42 11.54 11.02
CA ALA A 45 4.68 11.66 10.29
C ALA A 45 5.38 10.31 10.12
N VAL A 46 5.41 9.49 11.16
CA VAL A 46 6.02 8.14 11.10
C VAL A 46 5.29 7.27 10.08
N ARG A 47 3.96 7.28 10.04
CA ARG A 47 3.16 6.54 9.05
C ARG A 47 3.42 6.98 7.61
N LEU A 48 3.63 8.27 7.39
CA LEU A 48 3.95 8.80 6.05
C LEU A 48 5.35 8.44 5.57
N ILE A 49 6.32 8.28 6.50
CA ILE A 49 7.72 7.99 6.16
C ILE A 49 7.93 6.49 5.93
N PHE A 50 7.43 5.66 6.84
CA PHE A 50 7.74 4.24 6.85
C PHE A 50 6.60 3.39 6.27
N PRO A 51 6.91 2.46 5.35
CA PRO A 51 5.97 1.42 4.93
C PRO A 51 5.89 0.37 6.04
N PHE A 52 4.87 0.46 6.89
CA PHE A 52 4.67 -0.56 7.91
C PHE A 52 3.98 -1.78 7.32
N SER A 53 4.61 -2.93 7.48
CA SER A 53 4.07 -4.25 7.15
C SER A 53 3.67 -5.07 8.38
N ILE A 54 3.78 -4.49 9.59
CA ILE A 54 3.44 -5.19 10.82
C ILE A 54 1.93 -5.28 10.94
N GLU A 55 1.39 -6.48 10.88
CA GLU A 55 -0.02 -6.77 11.06
C GLU A 55 -0.37 -6.92 12.55
N SER A 56 -1.53 -6.41 12.95
CA SER A 56 -2.02 -6.50 14.32
C SER A 56 -3.55 -6.53 14.37
N ALA A 57 -4.09 -7.39 15.20
CA ALA A 57 -5.51 -7.40 15.51
C ALA A 57 -6.00 -6.11 16.21
N LEU A 58 -5.07 -5.30 16.72
CA LEU A 58 -5.36 -4.00 17.36
C LEU A 58 -5.33 -2.83 16.37
N SER A 59 -5.08 -3.06 15.10
CA SER A 59 -5.07 -2.01 14.10
C SER A 59 -6.46 -1.38 13.95
N LEU A 60 -6.50 -0.04 13.95
CA LEU A 60 -7.70 0.75 13.70
C LEU A 60 -7.70 1.38 12.30
N ILE A 61 -6.74 1.01 11.46
CA ILE A 61 -6.70 1.42 10.06
C ILE A 61 -7.64 0.48 9.30
N PRO A 62 -8.67 1.00 8.57
CA PRO A 62 -9.64 0.16 7.90
C PRO A 62 -9.04 -0.70 6.78
N SER A 63 -8.10 -0.15 6.01
CA SER A 63 -7.42 -0.85 4.92
C SER A 63 -5.95 -0.45 4.87
N ALA A 64 -5.06 -1.42 4.67
CA ALA A 64 -3.64 -1.17 4.46
C ALA A 64 -3.37 -0.69 3.03
N GLU A 65 -4.13 -1.18 2.06
CA GLU A 65 -3.99 -0.94 0.64
C GLU A 65 -5.38 -0.63 0.04
N THR A 66 -5.73 0.66 0.02
CA THR A 66 -7.05 1.13 -0.43
C THR A 66 -7.19 1.06 -1.94
N VAL A 67 -6.12 1.35 -2.67
CA VAL A 67 -6.04 1.32 -4.13
C VAL A 67 -5.01 0.29 -4.51
N SER A 68 -5.44 -0.77 -5.23
CA SER A 68 -4.54 -1.82 -5.69
C SER A 68 -3.48 -1.24 -6.65
N PRO A 69 -2.20 -1.64 -6.56
CA PRO A 69 -1.20 -1.31 -7.57
C PRO A 69 -1.59 -1.79 -8.98
N SER A 70 -2.37 -2.88 -9.05
CA SER A 70 -2.87 -3.47 -10.30
C SER A 70 -4.11 -2.77 -10.87
N ILE A 71 -4.68 -1.76 -10.20
CA ILE A 71 -5.93 -1.09 -10.61
C ILE A 71 -5.95 -0.61 -12.07
N MET A 72 -4.78 -0.30 -12.63
CA MET A 72 -4.64 0.09 -14.03
C MET A 72 -4.93 -1.05 -15.01
N MET A 73 -4.89 -2.28 -14.52
CA MET A 73 -5.05 -3.49 -15.33
C MET A 73 -6.37 -4.22 -15.05
N GLU A 74 -7.10 -3.81 -14.02
CA GLU A 74 -8.39 -4.39 -13.64
C GLU A 74 -9.47 -4.04 -14.68
N THR A 75 -10.29 -5.03 -15.02
CA THR A 75 -11.45 -4.86 -15.93
C THR A 75 -12.60 -4.17 -15.22
N ALA A 76 -12.75 -4.40 -13.91
CA ALA A 76 -13.70 -3.72 -13.03
C ALA A 76 -12.91 -3.08 -11.87
N PRO A 77 -12.35 -1.87 -12.08
CA PRO A 77 -11.52 -1.24 -11.07
C PRO A 77 -12.33 -0.95 -9.81
N SER A 78 -11.81 -1.40 -8.68
CA SER A 78 -12.44 -1.23 -7.38
C SER A 78 -11.47 -0.67 -6.35
N VAL A 79 -12.01 -0.02 -5.33
CA VAL A 79 -11.26 0.55 -4.21
C VAL A 79 -11.75 -0.09 -2.93
N GLN A 80 -10.82 -0.56 -2.10
CA GLN A 80 -11.10 -1.19 -0.82
C GLN A 80 -10.77 -0.23 0.32
N THR A 81 -11.74 0.61 0.70
CA THR A 81 -11.51 1.58 1.78
C THR A 81 -11.49 0.93 3.17
N GLY A 82 -11.91 -0.32 3.27
CA GLY A 82 -12.13 -1.03 4.54
C GLY A 82 -13.39 -0.55 5.29
N VAL A 83 -14.21 0.29 4.65
CA VAL A 83 -15.51 0.75 5.17
C VAL A 83 -16.58 0.39 4.14
N PRO A 84 -17.34 -0.70 4.33
CA PRO A 84 -18.29 -1.21 3.33
C PRO A 84 -19.29 -0.18 2.82
N ALA A 85 -19.76 0.72 3.69
CA ALA A 85 -20.67 1.79 3.30
C ALA A 85 -20.06 2.81 2.32
N LEU A 86 -18.74 3.04 2.38
CA LEU A 86 -18.04 3.90 1.43
C LEU A 86 -17.77 3.15 0.12
N ASP A 87 -17.40 1.87 0.20
CA ASP A 87 -17.12 1.03 -0.96
C ASP A 87 -18.36 0.88 -1.84
N GLN A 88 -19.55 0.68 -1.23
CA GLN A 88 -20.84 0.63 -1.94
C GLN A 88 -21.21 1.93 -2.67
N VAL A 89 -20.71 3.07 -2.25
CA VAL A 89 -20.97 4.37 -2.89
C VAL A 89 -19.92 4.69 -3.96
N ILE A 90 -18.65 4.36 -3.68
CA ILE A 90 -17.53 4.76 -4.52
C ILE A 90 -17.35 3.80 -5.71
N ASN A 91 -17.40 2.48 -5.47
CA ASN A 91 -17.11 1.48 -6.51
C ASN A 91 -18.06 1.54 -7.72
N PRO A 92 -19.39 1.73 -7.57
CA PRO A 92 -20.26 1.89 -8.75
C PRO A 92 -19.93 3.11 -9.59
N VAL A 93 -19.43 4.20 -8.97
CA VAL A 93 -19.01 5.41 -9.69
C VAL A 93 -17.69 5.17 -10.44
N ILE A 94 -16.77 4.47 -9.83
CA ILE A 94 -15.48 4.09 -10.45
C ILE A 94 -15.75 3.15 -11.61
N ASP A 95 -16.53 2.11 -11.40
CA ASP A 95 -16.86 1.13 -12.43
C ASP A 95 -17.54 1.79 -13.64
N HIS A 96 -18.55 2.58 -13.43
CA HIS A 96 -19.25 3.29 -14.52
C HIS A 96 -18.35 4.29 -15.28
N SER A 97 -17.38 4.92 -14.59
CA SER A 97 -16.60 6.02 -15.16
C SER A 97 -15.23 5.60 -15.69
N LEU A 98 -14.63 4.56 -15.13
CA LEU A 98 -13.24 4.18 -15.33
C LEU A 98 -13.04 2.74 -15.81
N SER A 99 -14.10 1.93 -15.90
CA SER A 99 -14.01 0.61 -16.53
C SER A 99 -13.78 0.72 -18.03
N PRO A 100 -12.97 -0.13 -18.62
CA PRO A 100 -12.73 -0.13 -20.06
C PRO A 100 -14.03 -0.48 -20.81
N ALA A 101 -14.38 0.31 -21.82
CA ALA A 101 -15.51 -0.01 -22.69
C ALA A 101 -15.22 -1.31 -23.48
N PRO A 102 -16.23 -2.17 -23.72
CA PRO A 102 -16.05 -3.34 -24.57
C PRO A 102 -15.48 -2.94 -25.94
N GLY A 103 -14.32 -3.50 -26.31
CA GLY A 103 -13.62 -3.16 -27.56
C GLY A 103 -12.66 -1.95 -27.48
N ALA A 104 -12.51 -1.31 -26.33
CA ALA A 104 -11.50 -0.27 -26.16
C ALA A 104 -10.09 -0.88 -26.04
N SER A 105 -9.14 -0.33 -26.82
CA SER A 105 -7.75 -0.80 -26.83
C SER A 105 -6.91 -0.36 -25.61
N ALA A 106 -7.45 0.48 -24.72
CA ALA A 106 -6.75 0.96 -23.53
C ALA A 106 -7.74 1.18 -22.36
N ASN A 107 -7.31 0.78 -21.17
CA ASN A 107 -8.05 1.10 -19.93
C ASN A 107 -7.91 2.61 -19.63
N PRO A 108 -9.00 3.35 -19.35
CA PRO A 108 -8.95 4.76 -18.97
C PRO A 108 -7.96 5.06 -17.85
N LEU A 109 -7.81 4.16 -16.87
CA LEU A 109 -6.86 4.31 -15.77
C LEU A 109 -5.39 4.28 -16.20
N GLN A 110 -5.06 3.56 -17.28
CA GLN A 110 -3.71 3.55 -17.86
C GLN A 110 -3.31 4.92 -18.43
N ILE A 111 -4.29 5.76 -18.76
CA ILE A 111 -4.07 7.13 -19.23
C ILE A 111 -4.10 8.11 -18.04
N TRP A 112 -5.09 8.00 -17.16
CA TRP A 112 -5.28 8.96 -16.08
C TRP A 112 -4.23 8.87 -14.98
N ILE A 113 -3.78 7.67 -14.58
CA ILE A 113 -2.79 7.53 -13.50
C ILE A 113 -1.43 8.14 -13.89
N PRO A 114 -0.86 7.92 -15.08
CA PRO A 114 0.33 8.64 -15.53
C PRO A 114 0.14 10.15 -15.59
N VAL A 115 -1.01 10.66 -16.06
CA VAL A 115 -1.32 12.09 -16.08
C VAL A 115 -1.34 12.67 -14.66
N LEU A 116 -2.04 12.01 -13.72
CA LEU A 116 -2.07 12.41 -12.32
C LEU A 116 -0.68 12.34 -11.68
N THR A 117 0.14 11.36 -12.05
CA THR A 117 1.54 11.24 -11.59
C THR A 117 2.36 12.45 -12.03
N VAL A 118 2.20 12.91 -13.28
CA VAL A 118 2.89 14.11 -13.78
C VAL A 118 2.41 15.36 -13.04
N ILE A 119 1.09 15.51 -12.84
CA ILE A 119 0.51 16.63 -12.08
C ILE A 119 1.05 16.64 -10.64
N TRP A 120 1.11 15.46 -10.00
CA TRP A 120 1.67 15.31 -8.67
C TRP A 120 3.15 15.74 -8.62
N LEU A 121 3.99 15.29 -9.55
CA LEU A 121 5.40 15.68 -9.63
C LEU A 121 5.58 17.18 -9.83
N LEU A 122 4.76 17.80 -10.68
CA LEU A 122 4.78 19.25 -10.89
C LEU A 122 4.42 20.01 -9.60
N GLY A 123 3.43 19.56 -8.85
CA GLY A 123 3.07 20.13 -7.57
C GLY A 123 4.18 20.01 -6.53
N VAL A 124 4.82 18.84 -6.43
CA VAL A 124 5.99 18.62 -5.56
C VAL A 124 7.12 19.56 -5.95
N ALA A 125 7.46 19.66 -7.24
CA ALA A 125 8.52 20.53 -7.76
C ALA A 125 8.22 22.01 -7.46
N ALA A 126 6.98 22.45 -7.65
CA ALA A 126 6.56 23.83 -7.38
C ALA A 126 6.71 24.19 -5.89
N LEU A 127 6.29 23.32 -4.97
CA LEU A 127 6.42 23.55 -3.53
C LEU A 127 7.89 23.49 -3.06
N PHE A 128 8.69 22.61 -3.65
CA PHE A 128 10.13 22.57 -3.40
C PHE A 128 10.81 23.88 -3.85
N LEU A 129 10.49 24.34 -5.06
CA LEU A 129 11.03 25.58 -5.60
C LEU A 129 10.61 26.79 -4.74
N TYR A 130 9.32 26.83 -4.36
CA TYR A 130 8.80 27.85 -3.44
C TYR A 130 9.57 27.87 -2.11
N SER A 131 9.79 26.70 -1.52
CA SER A 131 10.55 26.56 -0.27
C SER A 131 12.00 27.03 -0.43
N ALA A 132 12.68 26.60 -1.50
CA ALA A 132 14.07 27.01 -1.78
C ALA A 132 14.21 28.51 -2.01
N VAL A 133 13.30 29.10 -2.80
CA VAL A 133 13.28 30.55 -3.06
C VAL A 133 12.98 31.32 -1.76
N SER A 134 12.00 30.88 -0.97
CA SER A 134 11.64 31.49 0.32
C SER A 134 12.81 31.44 1.31
N TYR A 135 13.48 30.29 1.41
CA TYR A 135 14.67 30.14 2.26
C TYR A 135 15.83 31.06 1.82
N ARG A 136 16.11 31.11 0.50
CA ARG A 136 17.15 32.00 -0.06
C ARG A 136 16.82 33.47 0.20
N ARG A 137 15.57 33.89 0.03
CA ARG A 137 15.12 35.24 0.32
C ARG A 137 15.31 35.58 1.81
N LEU A 138 14.92 34.67 2.71
CA LEU A 138 15.08 34.85 4.15
C LEU A 138 16.56 34.92 4.53
N ARG A 139 17.41 34.03 4.01
CA ARG A 139 18.85 34.03 4.25
C ARG A 139 19.51 35.33 3.78
N ARG A 140 19.06 35.91 2.65
CA ARG A 140 19.56 37.23 2.17
C ARG A 140 19.17 38.35 3.09
N ARG A 141 17.98 38.35 3.73
CA ARG A 141 17.55 39.39 4.68
C ARG A 141 18.38 39.41 5.97
N VAL A 142 18.94 38.26 6.33
CA VAL A 142 19.75 38.14 7.56
C VAL A 142 21.26 38.10 7.32
N CYS A 143 21.73 38.35 6.09
CA CYS A 143 23.16 38.33 5.78
C CYS A 143 23.97 39.44 6.51
N GLU A 144 23.33 40.54 6.78
CA GLU A 144 23.91 41.71 7.46
C GLU A 144 23.64 41.75 8.99
N ALA A 145 23.13 40.64 9.54
CA ALA A 145 22.81 40.56 10.95
C ALA A 145 24.07 40.60 11.83
N VAL A 146 24.03 41.43 12.85
CA VAL A 146 25.13 41.63 13.82
C VAL A 146 24.97 40.64 14.97
N ILE A 147 26.09 40.08 15.45
CA ILE A 147 26.10 39.18 16.61
C ILE A 147 25.82 39.99 17.88
N LEU A 148 24.77 39.60 18.60
CA LEU A 148 24.50 40.14 19.93
C LEU A 148 25.22 39.34 21.01
N ARG A 149 25.10 38.03 20.97
CA ARG A 149 25.72 37.07 21.89
C ARG A 149 25.59 35.64 21.35
N ASP A 150 26.66 34.83 21.43
CA ASP A 150 26.67 33.40 21.05
C ASP A 150 26.04 33.15 19.68
N ASN A 151 24.88 32.49 19.66
CA ASN A 151 24.10 32.19 18.45
C ASN A 151 22.93 33.16 18.19
N ILE A 152 22.93 34.31 18.87
CA ILE A 152 21.87 35.32 18.79
C ILE A 152 22.36 36.51 17.95
N TYR A 153 21.58 36.86 16.95
CA TYR A 153 21.86 37.92 15.97
C TYR A 153 20.74 38.95 15.96
N GLN A 154 21.07 40.21 15.69
CA GLN A 154 20.11 41.29 15.46
C GLN A 154 20.21 41.84 14.05
N SER A 155 19.08 42.24 13.46
CA SER A 155 19.01 42.82 12.12
C SER A 155 17.82 43.75 11.99
N GLU A 156 17.98 44.85 11.25
CA GLU A 156 16.90 45.79 10.91
C GLU A 156 15.91 45.17 9.91
N ASN A 157 16.40 44.24 9.06
CA ASN A 157 15.61 43.58 8.01
C ASN A 157 14.71 42.46 8.56
N VAL A 158 14.70 42.25 9.86
CA VAL A 158 13.90 41.25 10.56
C VAL A 158 12.76 41.94 11.30
N CYS A 159 11.52 41.56 11.00
CA CYS A 159 10.33 42.14 11.62
C CYS A 159 9.84 41.35 12.83
N SER A 160 10.27 40.12 13.03
CA SER A 160 9.89 39.28 14.17
C SER A 160 11.00 38.31 14.52
N PRO A 161 11.13 37.91 15.79
CA PRO A 161 12.07 36.89 16.22
C PRO A 161 11.83 35.57 15.47
N PHE A 162 12.90 34.84 15.15
CA PHE A 162 12.82 33.47 14.60
C PHE A 162 14.17 32.75 14.68
N VAL A 163 14.09 31.43 14.60
CA VAL A 163 15.25 30.52 14.47
C VAL A 163 15.47 30.15 13.00
N LEU A 164 16.71 30.23 12.52
CA LEU A 164 17.11 29.81 11.19
C LEU A 164 18.32 28.88 11.25
N GLY A 165 18.31 27.82 10.46
CA GLY A 165 19.38 26.84 10.33
C GLY A 165 18.99 25.49 10.91
N ILE A 166 19.26 24.42 10.13
CA ILE A 166 18.93 23.06 10.51
C ILE A 166 20.04 22.47 11.41
N ILE A 167 21.31 22.55 10.97
CA ILE A 167 22.44 21.94 11.70
C ILE A 167 22.98 22.85 12.80
N ARG A 168 23.05 24.16 12.52
CA ARG A 168 23.54 25.19 13.45
C ARG A 168 22.47 26.29 13.59
N PRO A 169 21.45 26.08 14.44
CA PRO A 169 20.38 27.03 14.58
C PRO A 169 20.86 28.35 15.18
N LYS A 170 20.47 29.47 14.54
CA LYS A 170 20.75 30.82 14.95
C LYS A 170 19.44 31.55 15.23
N ILE A 171 19.42 32.35 16.29
CA ILE A 171 18.27 33.17 16.66
C ILE A 171 18.48 34.54 16.02
N TYR A 172 17.49 35.05 15.30
CA TYR A 172 17.48 36.36 14.70
C TYR A 172 16.39 37.22 15.36
N LEU A 173 16.78 38.40 15.83
CA LEU A 173 15.94 39.34 16.55
C LEU A 173 15.86 40.66 15.80
N PRO A 174 14.70 41.33 15.76
CA PRO A 174 14.62 42.73 15.30
C PRO A 174 15.21 43.69 16.34
N TYR A 175 15.74 44.83 15.89
CA TYR A 175 16.19 45.88 16.78
C TYR A 175 15.04 46.51 17.57
N SER A 176 13.79 46.39 17.12
CA SER A 176 12.61 46.96 17.74
C SER A 176 12.12 46.22 18.99
N VAL A 177 12.79 45.13 19.41
CA VAL A 177 12.43 44.42 20.64
C VAL A 177 12.85 45.26 21.86
N ASP A 178 11.87 45.60 22.71
CA ASP A 178 12.13 46.31 23.96
C ASP A 178 13.08 45.52 24.86
N SER A 179 13.98 46.22 25.55
CA SER A 179 14.97 45.63 26.46
C SER A 179 14.34 44.80 27.56
N GLY A 180 13.15 45.20 28.06
CA GLY A 180 12.39 44.44 29.05
C GLY A 180 11.79 43.14 28.52
N ALA A 181 11.47 43.08 27.22
CA ALA A 181 10.93 41.90 26.56
C ALA A 181 12.02 40.95 26.05
N LEU A 182 13.24 41.42 25.85
CA LEU A 182 14.32 40.69 25.18
C LEU A 182 14.64 39.36 25.82
N ALA A 183 14.71 39.27 27.14
CA ALA A 183 14.99 38.03 27.87
C ALA A 183 13.91 36.97 27.64
N TYR A 184 12.65 37.38 27.60
CA TYR A 184 11.51 36.47 27.36
C TYR A 184 11.46 35.95 25.94
N VAL A 185 11.76 36.83 24.97
CA VAL A 185 11.83 36.46 23.55
C VAL A 185 12.98 35.48 23.30
N ILE A 186 14.15 35.75 23.85
CA ILE A 186 15.30 34.84 23.75
C ILE A 186 14.97 33.46 24.36
N ALA A 187 14.35 33.43 25.53
CA ALA A 187 13.96 32.18 26.20
C ALA A 187 12.97 31.36 25.33
N HIS A 188 12.03 32.05 24.65
CA HIS A 188 11.10 31.40 23.73
C HIS A 188 11.81 30.77 22.52
N GLU A 189 12.67 31.54 21.84
CA GLU A 189 13.43 31.03 20.69
C GLU A 189 14.42 29.91 21.09
N GLN A 190 15.02 30.01 22.28
CA GLN A 190 15.86 28.92 22.81
C GLN A 190 15.05 27.67 23.14
N ALA A 191 13.78 27.79 23.57
CA ALA A 191 12.91 26.65 23.79
C ALA A 191 12.64 25.90 22.48
N HIS A 192 12.47 26.58 21.33
CA HIS A 192 12.38 25.98 20.02
C HIS A 192 13.63 25.15 19.68
N ILE A 193 14.82 25.70 19.93
CA ILE A 193 16.10 25.01 19.68
C ILE A 193 16.22 23.76 20.56
N ARG A 194 15.97 23.89 21.87
CA ARG A 194 16.06 22.78 22.84
C ARG A 194 15.05 21.67 22.59
N ARG A 195 13.94 21.97 21.91
CA ARG A 195 12.93 20.99 21.52
C ARG A 195 13.22 20.34 20.16
N GLY A 196 14.17 20.87 19.39
CA GLY A 196 14.46 20.39 18.05
C GLY A 196 13.42 20.81 17.00
N ASP A 197 12.62 21.84 17.27
CA ASP A 197 11.54 22.28 16.37
C ASP A 197 12.09 22.73 14.99
N HIS A 198 13.36 23.14 14.94
CA HIS A 198 14.09 23.47 13.70
C HIS A 198 14.35 22.25 12.80
N TRP A 199 14.14 21.03 13.30
CA TRP A 199 14.14 19.79 12.52
C TRP A 199 12.73 19.34 12.17
N TRP A 200 11.83 19.33 13.15
CA TRP A 200 10.49 18.77 13.00
C TRP A 200 9.61 19.58 12.04
N LYS A 201 9.69 20.93 12.08
CA LYS A 201 8.88 21.74 11.18
C LYS A 201 9.30 21.60 9.71
N PRO A 202 10.58 21.67 9.32
CA PRO A 202 11.01 21.39 7.95
C PRO A 202 10.66 19.96 7.48
N LEU A 203 10.81 18.96 8.35
CA LEU A 203 10.43 17.59 8.03
C LEU A 203 8.92 17.47 7.76
N ALA A 204 8.09 18.05 8.62
CA ALA A 204 6.65 18.05 8.43
C ALA A 204 6.24 18.77 7.13
N PHE A 205 6.93 19.87 6.77
CA PHE A 205 6.69 20.56 5.51
C PHE A 205 7.15 19.72 4.30
N LEU A 206 8.24 18.97 4.41
CA LEU A 206 8.69 18.05 3.38
C LEU A 206 7.64 16.96 3.13
N LEU A 207 7.11 16.36 4.19
CA LEU A 207 6.04 15.36 4.10
C LEU A 207 4.78 15.98 3.46
N LEU A 208 4.40 17.17 3.87
CA LEU A 208 3.29 17.90 3.25
C LEU A 208 3.56 18.16 1.76
N THR A 209 4.79 18.47 1.37
CA THR A 209 5.17 18.70 -0.04
C THR A 209 4.95 17.46 -0.89
N VAL A 210 5.29 16.27 -0.39
CA VAL A 210 5.05 15.00 -1.09
C VAL A 210 3.55 14.69 -1.20
N HIS A 211 2.79 14.98 -0.16
CA HIS A 211 1.36 14.68 -0.06
C HIS A 211 0.48 15.94 -0.24
N TRP A 212 0.93 16.90 -1.05
CA TRP A 212 0.33 18.22 -1.19
C TRP A 212 -1.15 18.22 -1.62
N PHE A 213 -1.57 17.17 -2.30
CA PHE A 213 -2.95 16.98 -2.77
C PHE A 213 -3.95 16.63 -1.65
N ASN A 214 -3.48 16.29 -0.44
CA ASN A 214 -4.35 15.89 0.67
C ASN A 214 -4.66 17.09 1.60
N PRO A 215 -5.91 17.58 1.64
CA PRO A 215 -6.30 18.74 2.46
C PRO A 215 -6.19 18.47 3.97
N LEU A 216 -6.36 17.21 4.42
CA LEU A 216 -6.23 16.87 5.84
C LEU A 216 -4.78 17.02 6.33
N LEU A 217 -3.80 16.76 5.47
CA LEU A 217 -2.40 16.96 5.81
C LEU A 217 -2.02 18.47 5.87
N TRP A 218 -2.65 19.33 5.08
CA TRP A 218 -2.53 20.79 5.26
C TRP A 218 -3.08 21.22 6.61
N LEU A 219 -4.26 20.71 6.99
CA LEU A 219 -4.85 20.98 8.29
C LEU A 219 -3.94 20.49 9.42
N SER A 220 -3.40 19.27 9.31
CA SER A 220 -2.48 18.69 10.30
C SER A 220 -1.22 19.52 10.47
N TYR A 221 -0.63 20.01 9.37
CA TYR A 221 0.55 20.88 9.40
C TYR A 221 0.27 22.22 10.12
N ILE A 222 -0.86 22.87 9.83
CA ILE A 222 -1.27 24.11 10.49
C ILE A 222 -1.44 23.88 12.00
N LEU A 223 -2.10 22.77 12.36
CA LEU A 223 -2.34 22.44 13.78
C LEU A 223 -1.06 22.02 14.49
N LEU A 224 -0.16 21.29 13.84
CA LEU A 224 1.16 20.96 14.36
C LEU A 224 1.96 22.23 14.67
N CYS A 225 2.02 23.18 13.75
CA CYS A 225 2.71 24.47 13.98
C CYS A 225 2.14 25.18 15.20
N ARG A 226 0.80 25.19 15.33
CA ARG A 226 0.12 25.79 16.50
C ARG A 226 0.47 25.06 17.81
N ASP A 227 0.47 23.74 17.80
CA ASP A 227 0.75 22.96 19.01
C ASP A 227 2.22 23.05 19.44
N ILE A 228 3.15 23.22 18.48
CA ILE A 228 4.56 23.53 18.74
C ILE A 228 4.69 24.86 19.48
N GLU A 229 4.01 25.92 19.00
CA GLU A 229 4.05 27.22 19.68
C GLU A 229 3.50 27.13 21.11
N LEU A 230 2.35 26.49 21.30
CA LEU A 230 1.75 26.30 22.64
C LEU A 230 2.65 25.47 23.57
N ALA A 231 3.36 24.48 23.03
CA ALA A 231 4.27 23.66 23.81
C ALA A 231 5.58 24.41 24.16
N CYS A 232 6.04 25.35 23.32
CA CYS A 232 7.14 26.25 23.65
C CYS A 232 6.74 27.22 24.75
N ASP A 233 5.57 27.86 24.64
CA ASP A 233 5.05 28.75 25.66
C ASP A 233 4.93 28.05 27.01
N GLU A 234 4.38 26.80 27.02
CA GLU A 234 4.26 25.99 28.23
C GLU A 234 5.62 25.71 28.88
N ARG A 235 6.64 25.42 28.06
CA ARG A 235 8.00 25.17 28.56
C ARG A 235 8.60 26.39 29.19
N VAL A 236 8.51 27.54 28.53
CA VAL A 236 9.04 28.82 29.03
C VAL A 236 8.40 29.18 30.36
N ILE A 237 7.07 29.11 30.48
CA ILE A 237 6.35 29.44 31.72
C ILE A 237 6.71 28.49 32.86
N ARG A 238 6.90 27.19 32.53
CA ARG A 238 7.31 26.22 33.55
C ARG A 238 8.70 26.49 34.11
N GLU A 239 9.61 27.02 33.28
CA GLU A 239 10.97 27.33 33.67
C GLU A 239 11.04 28.69 34.42
N MET A 240 10.24 29.70 34.03
CA MET A 240 10.26 31.06 34.62
C MET A 240 9.42 31.22 35.89
N GLY A 241 8.40 30.39 36.06
CA GLY A 241 7.49 30.52 37.21
C GLY A 241 6.26 31.40 36.95
N ASN A 242 5.41 31.50 37.99
CA ASN A 242 4.08 32.11 37.83
C ASN A 242 4.12 33.66 37.84
N GLU A 243 5.12 34.25 38.50
CA GLU A 243 5.23 35.71 38.69
C GLU A 243 5.51 36.44 37.38
N GLN A 244 6.25 35.80 36.48
CA GLN A 244 6.69 36.43 35.22
C GLN A 244 5.70 36.19 34.04
N ARG A 245 4.51 35.62 34.30
CA ARG A 245 3.53 35.35 33.24
C ARG A 245 2.99 36.61 32.55
N ALA A 246 2.75 37.67 33.33
CA ALA A 246 2.24 38.92 32.79
C ALA A 246 3.25 39.54 31.82
N ASP A 247 4.52 39.58 32.23
CA ASP A 247 5.61 40.16 31.44
C ASP A 247 5.87 39.32 30.16
N TYR A 248 5.88 38.02 30.30
CA TYR A 248 5.97 37.11 29.14
C TYR A 248 4.81 37.30 28.17
N THR A 249 3.58 37.45 28.68
CA THR A 249 2.39 37.69 27.85
C THR A 249 2.51 39.04 27.13
N HIS A 250 2.99 40.07 27.83
CA HIS A 250 3.23 41.38 27.23
C HIS A 250 4.29 41.29 26.11
N ALA A 251 5.39 40.58 26.34
CA ALA A 251 6.41 40.34 25.33
C ALA A 251 5.84 39.60 24.08
N LEU A 252 4.97 38.61 24.27
CA LEU A 252 4.29 37.92 23.17
C LEU A 252 3.41 38.85 22.33
N VAL A 253 2.63 39.72 23.00
CA VAL A 253 1.74 40.67 22.33
C VAL A 253 2.57 41.73 21.58
N SER A 254 3.60 42.31 22.19
CA SER A 254 4.44 43.34 21.57
C SER A 254 5.15 42.84 20.32
N CYS A 255 5.67 41.61 20.34
CA CYS A 255 6.26 40.95 19.15
C CYS A 255 5.26 40.68 18.03
N SER A 256 3.98 40.51 18.33
CA SER A 256 2.94 40.21 17.35
C SER A 256 2.41 41.43 16.59
N VAL A 257 2.41 42.60 17.20
CA VAL A 257 1.90 43.85 16.59
C VAL A 257 2.76 44.31 15.42
N SER A 258 4.06 44.00 15.43
CA SER A 258 5.02 44.38 14.38
C SER A 258 4.97 43.55 13.10
N ARG A 259 4.07 42.56 12.97
CA ARG A 259 4.13 41.47 11.98
C ARG A 259 3.31 41.65 10.72
N ARG A 260 3.14 42.83 10.17
CA ARG A 260 2.33 43.01 8.95
C ARG A 260 2.89 42.42 7.65
N SER A 261 4.04 41.75 7.61
CA SER A 261 4.72 41.45 6.31
C SER A 261 5.57 40.20 6.19
N ILE A 262 5.48 39.21 7.05
CA ILE A 262 6.16 37.94 6.73
C ILE A 262 5.11 36.94 6.21
N ALA A 263 4.85 37.05 4.90
CA ALA A 263 4.15 36.03 4.16
C ALA A 263 4.99 34.73 4.19
N ALA A 264 4.47 33.77 4.93
CA ALA A 264 4.62 32.33 4.70
C ALA A 264 5.94 31.86 4.06
N CYS A 265 7.07 31.97 4.76
CA CYS A 265 8.11 30.99 4.54
C CYS A 265 7.69 29.71 5.31
N PRO A 266 7.53 28.56 4.65
CA PRO A 266 7.19 27.31 5.34
C PRO A 266 8.25 26.88 6.36
N LEU A 267 9.45 27.42 6.24
CA LEU A 267 10.61 27.19 7.10
C LEU A 267 10.78 28.28 8.17
N ALA A 268 10.07 29.40 8.04
CA ALA A 268 10.05 30.48 9.03
C ALA A 268 8.60 30.70 9.48
N PHE A 269 8.37 30.45 10.70
CA PHE A 269 7.12 30.24 11.39
C PHE A 269 6.22 31.49 11.36
N GLY A 270 5.12 31.36 10.62
CA GLY A 270 4.00 32.27 10.73
C GLY A 270 3.18 31.96 11.98
N GLU A 271 2.84 33.00 12.75
CA GLU A 271 2.11 32.89 14.00
C GLU A 271 0.69 32.37 13.84
N VAL A 272 0.38 31.44 14.69
CA VAL A 272 -1.00 31.00 14.93
C VAL A 272 -1.53 31.77 16.15
N GLY A 273 -2.48 32.69 15.89
CA GLY A 273 -3.40 33.23 16.87
C GLY A 273 -2.81 33.64 18.24
N VAL A 274 -2.13 34.77 18.33
CA VAL A 274 -1.62 35.34 19.59
C VAL A 274 -2.65 35.25 20.72
N LYS A 275 -3.94 35.50 20.41
CA LYS A 275 -5.04 35.39 21.39
C LYS A 275 -5.08 34.02 22.06
N THR A 276 -4.85 32.95 21.29
CA THR A 276 -4.87 31.56 21.84
C THR A 276 -3.64 31.30 22.70
N ARG A 277 -2.48 31.78 22.29
CA ARG A 277 -1.22 31.69 23.06
C ARG A 277 -1.35 32.42 24.39
N VAL A 278 -1.76 33.68 24.36
CA VAL A 278 -2.01 34.50 25.58
C VAL A 278 -3.00 33.80 26.52
N LYS A 279 -4.13 33.30 26.00
CA LYS A 279 -5.11 32.58 26.81
C LYS A 279 -4.52 31.29 27.41
N SER A 280 -3.67 30.60 26.69
CA SER A 280 -3.01 29.38 27.18
C SER A 280 -2.02 29.68 28.27
N VAL A 281 -1.22 30.74 28.11
CA VAL A 281 -0.22 31.23 29.08
C VAL A 281 -0.88 31.67 30.39
N MET A 282 -1.90 32.52 30.29
CA MET A 282 -2.61 33.04 31.47
C MET A 282 -3.35 31.97 32.26
N ASN A 283 -3.91 30.97 31.58
CA ASN A 283 -4.66 29.88 32.23
C ASN A 283 -3.80 28.63 32.51
N TYR A 284 -2.48 28.72 32.35
CA TYR A 284 -1.62 27.56 32.57
C TYR A 284 -1.69 27.06 34.01
N LYS A 285 -1.94 25.77 34.17
CA LYS A 285 -1.84 25.04 35.44
C LYS A 285 -0.88 23.86 35.21
N LYS A 286 0.02 23.64 36.19
CA LYS A 286 0.89 22.47 36.13
C LYS A 286 0.04 21.20 36.06
N PRO A 287 0.20 20.36 35.03
CA PRO A 287 -0.57 19.12 34.91
C PRO A 287 -0.21 18.19 36.07
N ALA A 288 -1.20 17.49 36.61
CA ALA A 288 -0.98 16.46 37.63
C ALA A 288 -0.22 15.27 37.00
N PHE A 289 0.57 14.59 37.79
CA PHE A 289 1.36 13.43 37.35
C PHE A 289 0.50 12.36 36.64
N TRP A 290 -0.67 12.06 37.20
CA TRP A 290 -1.60 11.08 36.59
C TRP A 290 -2.10 11.49 35.21
N ILE A 291 -2.27 12.79 34.95
CA ILE A 291 -2.67 13.28 33.62
C ILE A 291 -1.54 13.04 32.61
N ILE A 292 -0.29 13.24 33.03
CA ILE A 292 0.88 13.00 32.18
C ILE A 292 0.97 11.50 31.86
N LEU A 293 0.87 10.65 32.88
CA LEU A 293 0.93 9.19 32.73
C LEU A 293 -0.20 8.68 31.82
N ALA A 294 -1.44 9.09 32.09
CA ALA A 294 -2.59 8.68 31.28
C ALA A 294 -2.44 9.14 29.82
N SER A 295 -1.98 10.38 29.58
CA SER A 295 -1.77 10.88 28.23
C SER A 295 -0.62 10.15 27.49
N ALA A 296 0.43 9.75 28.20
CA ALA A 296 1.51 8.93 27.62
C ALA A 296 1.03 7.53 27.25
N LEU A 297 0.22 6.88 28.08
CA LEU A 297 -0.39 5.59 27.77
C LEU A 297 -1.33 5.66 26.57
N ILE A 298 -2.16 6.72 26.50
CA ILE A 298 -3.03 6.93 25.34
C ILE A 298 -2.21 7.15 24.05
N CYS A 299 -1.11 7.90 24.10
CA CYS A 299 -0.23 8.07 22.94
C CYS A 299 0.43 6.74 22.54
N ALA A 300 0.87 5.92 23.49
CA ALA A 300 1.45 4.61 23.22
C ALA A 300 0.40 3.66 22.58
N ALA A 301 -0.81 3.62 23.14
CA ALA A 301 -1.91 2.84 22.58
C ALA A 301 -2.27 3.31 21.15
N ALA A 302 -2.37 4.63 20.94
CA ALA A 302 -2.62 5.20 19.62
C ALA A 302 -1.49 4.84 18.62
N ALA A 303 -0.22 4.87 19.06
CA ALA A 303 0.89 4.45 18.22
C ALA A 303 0.76 2.98 17.80
N VAL A 304 0.44 2.07 18.71
CA VAL A 304 0.23 0.65 18.39
C VAL A 304 -0.95 0.49 17.42
N CYS A 305 -2.10 1.12 17.70
CA CYS A 305 -3.30 0.96 16.88
C CYS A 305 -3.19 1.56 15.47
N PHE A 306 -2.38 2.60 15.27
CA PHE A 306 -2.31 3.34 14.00
C PHE A 306 -0.99 3.16 13.24
N LEU A 307 0.03 2.56 13.84
CA LEU A 307 1.26 2.20 13.13
C LEU A 307 1.29 0.74 12.66
N THR A 308 0.29 -0.05 13.02
CA THR A 308 0.11 -1.42 12.53
C THR A 308 -0.96 -1.47 11.44
N ASN A 309 -0.85 -2.46 10.55
CA ASN A 309 -1.87 -2.77 9.55
C ASN A 309 -2.95 -3.69 10.16
N PRO A 310 -4.18 -3.67 9.67
CA PRO A 310 -5.14 -4.71 10.00
C PRO A 310 -4.51 -6.05 9.65
N LYS A 311 -4.76 -7.07 10.47
CA LYS A 311 -4.49 -8.43 10.02
C LYS A 311 -5.35 -8.62 8.78
N THR A 312 -4.72 -8.91 7.67
CA THR A 312 -5.41 -9.65 6.63
C THR A 312 -5.88 -10.91 7.35
N GLU A 313 -7.19 -11.05 7.54
CA GLU A 313 -7.73 -12.32 7.97
C GLU A 313 -7.32 -13.32 6.87
N GLN A 314 -6.17 -13.93 7.04
CA GLN A 314 -6.05 -15.31 6.69
C GLN A 314 -7.09 -15.94 7.58
N ILE A 315 -8.26 -16.24 7.01
CA ILE A 315 -9.26 -17.06 7.67
C ILE A 315 -8.44 -18.24 8.16
N PRO A 316 -8.27 -18.44 9.49
CA PRO A 316 -7.61 -19.64 9.97
C PRO A 316 -8.44 -20.77 9.34
N PRO A 317 -7.82 -21.86 8.88
CA PRO A 317 -8.60 -23.01 8.47
C PRO A 317 -9.60 -23.21 9.61
N SER A 318 -10.86 -22.94 9.31
CA SER A 318 -11.94 -23.11 10.27
C SER A 318 -11.87 -24.60 10.63
N GLY A 319 -11.26 -24.86 11.80
CA GLY A 319 -11.46 -26.12 12.48
C GLY A 319 -12.91 -26.17 12.90
N GLY A 320 -13.76 -26.38 11.95
CA GLY A 320 -15.16 -26.74 12.04
C GLY A 320 -15.24 -28.13 11.46
N ASP A 321 -15.28 -29.09 12.35
CA ASP A 321 -15.75 -30.45 12.09
C ASP A 321 -16.92 -30.43 11.11
N ASN A 322 -16.65 -30.82 9.89
CA ASN A 322 -17.45 -31.46 8.86
C ASN A 322 -16.83 -31.20 7.48
N VAL A 323 -15.54 -31.48 7.34
CA VAL A 323 -15.09 -32.03 6.06
C VAL A 323 -15.61 -33.46 6.10
N SER A 324 -16.81 -33.66 5.56
CA SER A 324 -17.21 -34.99 5.09
C SER A 324 -16.03 -35.46 4.25
N ASP A 325 -15.56 -36.65 4.58
CA ASP A 325 -14.58 -37.48 3.87
C ASP A 325 -15.13 -37.71 2.43
N MET A 326 -15.10 -36.67 1.59
CA MET A 326 -15.30 -36.76 0.16
C MET A 326 -13.95 -37.19 -0.37
N GLY A 327 -13.89 -38.37 -0.83
CA GLY A 327 -12.79 -38.86 -1.63
C GLY A 327 -12.50 -37.87 -2.77
N PRO A 328 -11.29 -37.90 -3.36
CA PRO A 328 -10.87 -36.93 -4.34
C PRO A 328 -11.97 -36.77 -5.41
N ALA A 329 -12.43 -35.52 -5.58
CA ALA A 329 -13.43 -35.19 -6.59
C ALA A 329 -12.91 -35.70 -7.92
N GLN A 330 -13.70 -36.52 -8.61
CA GLN A 330 -13.29 -37.16 -9.85
C GLN A 330 -13.14 -36.04 -10.90
N VAL A 331 -11.89 -35.69 -11.24
CA VAL A 331 -11.58 -34.65 -12.23
C VAL A 331 -11.60 -35.31 -13.60
N GLU A 332 -12.44 -34.81 -14.52
CA GLU A 332 -12.50 -35.24 -15.91
C GLU A 332 -11.85 -34.16 -16.80
N LYS A 333 -10.81 -34.56 -17.54
CA LYS A 333 -10.12 -33.67 -18.49
C LYS A 333 -10.86 -33.66 -19.82
N TRP A 334 -11.37 -32.53 -20.24
CA TRP A 334 -11.91 -32.36 -21.59
C TRP A 334 -10.79 -32.16 -22.61
N PHE A 335 -10.01 -31.09 -22.48
CA PHE A 335 -8.84 -30.80 -23.30
C PHE A 335 -7.81 -29.97 -22.55
N ASP A 336 -6.53 -30.11 -22.97
CA ASP A 336 -5.43 -29.24 -22.48
C ASP A 336 -4.42 -29.01 -23.61
N TYR A 337 -4.32 -27.75 -24.04
CA TYR A 337 -3.34 -27.31 -25.04
C TYR A 337 -2.08 -26.74 -24.39
N LEU A 338 -2.07 -26.48 -23.07
CA LEU A 338 -0.86 -26.07 -22.35
C LEU A 338 0.16 -27.21 -22.24
N GLU A 339 -0.29 -28.46 -22.32
CA GLU A 339 0.59 -29.63 -22.39
C GLU A 339 1.30 -29.79 -23.76
N LYS A 340 0.94 -28.97 -24.76
CA LYS A 340 1.46 -29.05 -26.13
C LYS A 340 2.14 -27.73 -26.50
N PRO A 341 3.42 -27.53 -26.13
CA PRO A 341 4.12 -26.27 -26.29
C PRO A 341 4.29 -25.81 -27.75
N GLU A 342 4.11 -26.72 -28.73
CA GLU A 342 4.08 -26.35 -30.15
C GLU A 342 2.80 -25.62 -30.58
N ILE A 343 1.74 -25.66 -29.78
CA ILE A 343 0.47 -25.00 -30.07
C ILE A 343 0.46 -23.63 -29.44
N THR A 344 0.79 -22.60 -30.20
CA THR A 344 0.72 -21.19 -29.77
C THR A 344 -0.66 -20.56 -29.96
N ASN A 345 -1.51 -21.20 -30.78
CA ASN A 345 -2.91 -20.86 -30.95
C ASN A 345 -3.63 -22.09 -31.52
N TRP A 346 -4.89 -22.32 -31.16
CA TRP A 346 -5.70 -23.38 -31.70
C TRP A 346 -6.92 -22.82 -32.44
N ASP A 347 -7.44 -23.57 -33.40
CA ASP A 347 -8.56 -23.20 -34.25
C ASP A 347 -9.57 -24.34 -34.29
N GLY A 348 -10.84 -24.01 -34.41
CA GLY A 348 -11.89 -24.98 -34.52
C GLY A 348 -12.91 -24.91 -33.38
N ARG A 349 -13.61 -26.04 -33.19
CA ARG A 349 -14.70 -26.20 -32.25
C ARG A 349 -14.59 -27.57 -31.57
N LEU A 350 -14.69 -27.56 -30.25
CA LEU A 350 -14.79 -28.76 -29.43
C LEU A 350 -16.20 -28.88 -28.87
N GLU A 351 -16.74 -30.08 -28.80
CA GLU A 351 -18.06 -30.36 -28.22
C GLU A 351 -17.98 -31.56 -27.29
N ILE A 352 -18.72 -31.51 -26.18
CA ILE A 352 -18.86 -32.59 -25.22
C ILE A 352 -20.26 -32.62 -24.63
N ASP A 353 -20.81 -33.80 -24.45
CA ASP A 353 -22.04 -34.05 -23.73
C ASP A 353 -21.69 -34.74 -22.42
N LEU A 354 -22.17 -34.21 -21.30
CA LEU A 354 -21.96 -34.80 -19.99
C LEU A 354 -23.21 -35.53 -19.52
N PRO A 355 -23.07 -36.75 -18.94
CA PRO A 355 -24.20 -37.49 -18.40
C PRO A 355 -24.98 -36.72 -17.32
N GLU A 356 -24.30 -35.89 -16.55
CA GLU A 356 -24.83 -35.10 -15.47
C GLU A 356 -25.74 -33.94 -15.96
N TYR A 357 -25.59 -33.53 -17.23
CA TYR A 357 -26.35 -32.47 -17.87
C TYR A 357 -27.11 -32.95 -19.10
N PRO A 358 -28.13 -33.81 -18.94
CA PRO A 358 -28.84 -34.40 -20.08
C PRO A 358 -29.50 -33.35 -20.95
N GLY A 359 -29.22 -33.38 -22.26
CA GLY A 359 -29.76 -32.44 -23.25
C GLY A 359 -29.00 -31.12 -23.36
N VAL A 360 -27.84 -31.02 -22.73
CA VAL A 360 -26.91 -29.88 -22.84
C VAL A 360 -25.63 -30.36 -23.51
N THR A 361 -25.23 -29.70 -24.61
CA THR A 361 -23.93 -29.87 -25.25
C THR A 361 -23.05 -28.70 -24.92
N PHE A 362 -21.94 -28.89 -24.25
CA PHE A 362 -20.95 -27.83 -24.05
C PHE A 362 -20.10 -27.69 -25.31
N ARG A 363 -19.93 -26.42 -25.73
CA ARG A 363 -19.25 -26.09 -26.97
C ARG A 363 -18.16 -25.06 -26.69
N CYS A 364 -16.92 -25.40 -27.00
CA CYS A 364 -15.76 -24.51 -26.82
C CYS A 364 -15.17 -24.08 -28.16
N TYR A 365 -14.94 -22.79 -28.28
CA TYR A 365 -14.12 -22.16 -29.32
C TYR A 365 -12.90 -21.49 -28.62
N PRO A 366 -11.87 -21.12 -29.39
CA PRO A 366 -10.75 -20.42 -28.78
C PRO A 366 -11.14 -19.20 -27.96
N GLU A 367 -12.14 -18.44 -28.44
CA GLU A 367 -12.56 -17.16 -27.84
C GLU A 367 -13.79 -17.24 -26.94
N LYS A 368 -14.50 -18.38 -26.89
CA LYS A 368 -15.74 -18.48 -26.10
C LYS A 368 -16.13 -19.90 -25.72
N MET A 369 -16.83 -20.02 -24.60
CA MET A 369 -17.50 -21.21 -24.12
C MET A 369 -19.02 -21.00 -24.14
N GLU A 370 -19.76 -21.98 -24.64
CA GLU A 370 -21.22 -21.96 -24.77
C GLU A 370 -21.85 -23.27 -24.28
N ALA A 371 -23.04 -23.17 -23.68
CA ALA A 371 -23.92 -24.29 -23.44
C ALA A 371 -25.05 -24.28 -24.48
N VAL A 372 -25.27 -25.39 -25.16
CA VAL A 372 -26.25 -25.52 -26.24
C VAL A 372 -27.32 -26.53 -25.84
N THR A 373 -28.57 -26.07 -25.82
CA THR A 373 -29.76 -26.92 -25.65
C THR A 373 -30.56 -26.98 -26.95
N GLU A 374 -31.61 -27.76 -27.03
CA GLU A 374 -32.48 -27.82 -28.23
C GLU A 374 -33.10 -26.46 -28.57
N ASN A 375 -33.28 -25.57 -27.59
CA ASN A 375 -34.03 -24.32 -27.74
C ASN A 375 -33.18 -23.05 -27.60
N GLU A 376 -31.95 -23.14 -27.03
CA GLU A 376 -31.16 -21.96 -26.66
C GLU A 376 -29.66 -22.26 -26.73
N ILE A 377 -28.89 -21.18 -27.05
CA ILE A 377 -27.45 -21.17 -26.92
C ILE A 377 -27.11 -20.11 -25.85
N THR A 378 -26.58 -20.57 -24.73
CA THR A 378 -26.21 -19.72 -23.59
C THR A 378 -24.70 -19.53 -23.59
N PRO A 379 -24.19 -18.29 -23.77
CA PRO A 379 -22.77 -18.02 -23.59
C PRO A 379 -22.39 -18.11 -22.10
N LEU A 380 -21.33 -18.82 -21.78
CA LEU A 380 -20.85 -19.03 -20.42
C LEU A 380 -19.74 -18.03 -20.06
N TYR A 381 -18.66 -18.02 -20.83
CA TYR A 381 -17.55 -17.09 -20.67
C TYR A 381 -16.75 -16.95 -21.97
N THR A 382 -15.85 -15.96 -21.99
CA THR A 382 -14.99 -15.66 -23.16
C THR A 382 -13.52 -15.72 -22.77
N GLY A 383 -12.62 -15.84 -23.76
CA GLY A 383 -11.17 -15.83 -23.60
C GLY A 383 -10.44 -15.52 -24.90
N MET A 384 -9.11 -15.41 -24.83
CA MET A 384 -8.27 -15.14 -26.01
C MET A 384 -6.87 -15.76 -25.84
N PRO A 385 -6.68 -17.09 -25.92
CA PRO A 385 -7.67 -18.16 -26.01
C PRO A 385 -8.05 -18.78 -24.66
N ILE A 386 -8.98 -19.76 -24.72
CA ILE A 386 -9.23 -20.76 -23.67
C ILE A 386 -8.24 -21.90 -23.91
N TRP A 387 -7.35 -22.18 -22.97
CA TRP A 387 -6.23 -23.11 -23.15
C TRP A 387 -6.54 -24.52 -22.75
N ASN A 388 -7.31 -24.71 -21.68
CA ASN A 388 -7.74 -26.01 -21.18
C ASN A 388 -9.08 -25.90 -20.47
N THR A 389 -9.76 -27.04 -20.32
CA THR A 389 -10.97 -27.16 -19.52
C THR A 389 -11.03 -28.55 -18.88
N TYR A 390 -11.34 -28.51 -17.58
CA TYR A 390 -11.56 -29.70 -16.74
C TYR A 390 -12.95 -29.60 -16.12
N PHE A 391 -13.54 -30.76 -15.83
CA PHE A 391 -14.80 -30.88 -15.09
C PHE A 391 -14.51 -31.42 -13.70
N CYS A 392 -14.99 -30.75 -12.68
CA CYS A 392 -14.76 -31.11 -11.28
C CYS A 392 -15.78 -30.38 -10.42
N ASP A 393 -16.40 -31.06 -9.47
CA ASP A 393 -17.33 -30.47 -8.52
C ASP A 393 -16.53 -29.67 -7.48
N LEU A 394 -16.28 -28.39 -7.75
CA LEU A 394 -15.59 -27.47 -6.85
C LEU A 394 -16.57 -26.71 -5.92
N THR A 395 -17.79 -26.47 -6.39
CA THR A 395 -18.81 -25.77 -5.59
C THR A 395 -19.45 -26.66 -4.53
N GLY A 396 -19.32 -28.00 -4.67
CA GLY A 396 -19.81 -29.00 -3.72
C GLY A 396 -21.32 -29.25 -3.83
N ASP A 397 -21.92 -28.95 -4.99
CA ASP A 397 -23.35 -29.16 -5.24
C ASP A 397 -23.65 -30.56 -5.80
N GLY A 398 -22.63 -31.35 -6.07
CA GLY A 398 -22.69 -32.71 -6.62
C GLY A 398 -22.77 -32.78 -8.14
N LEU A 399 -22.61 -31.65 -8.84
CA LEU A 399 -22.57 -31.52 -10.29
C LEU A 399 -21.20 -30.95 -10.74
N PRO A 400 -20.68 -31.36 -11.91
CA PRO A 400 -19.37 -30.89 -12.35
C PRO A 400 -19.39 -29.43 -12.81
N ASP A 401 -18.48 -28.62 -12.29
CA ASP A 401 -18.17 -27.27 -12.73
C ASP A 401 -17.18 -27.27 -13.90
N LEU A 402 -17.26 -26.26 -14.78
CA LEU A 402 -16.29 -26.06 -15.86
C LEU A 402 -15.12 -25.20 -15.35
N CYS A 403 -13.96 -25.82 -15.19
CA CYS A 403 -12.73 -25.17 -14.71
C CYS A 403 -11.78 -24.94 -15.90
N SER A 404 -11.52 -23.68 -16.26
CA SER A 404 -10.74 -23.34 -17.46
C SER A 404 -9.61 -22.36 -17.18
N THR A 405 -8.48 -22.58 -17.86
CA THR A 405 -7.45 -21.56 -18.00
C THR A 405 -7.76 -20.70 -19.22
N VAL A 406 -7.87 -19.40 -18.99
CA VAL A 406 -8.28 -18.43 -20.00
C VAL A 406 -7.30 -17.27 -20.03
N THR A 407 -6.85 -16.89 -21.22
CA THR A 407 -5.99 -15.72 -21.40
C THR A 407 -6.80 -14.52 -21.84
N PHE A 408 -6.43 -13.34 -21.35
CA PHE A 408 -6.96 -12.04 -21.75
C PHE A 408 -5.84 -11.09 -22.15
N GLY A 409 -6.16 -10.13 -23.02
CA GLY A 409 -5.29 -9.00 -23.35
C GLY A 409 -4.60 -9.11 -24.71
N SER A 410 -4.42 -7.96 -25.36
CA SER A 410 -3.78 -7.82 -26.67
C SER A 410 -2.34 -7.25 -26.61
N GLY A 411 -1.84 -6.94 -25.43
CA GLY A 411 -0.49 -6.35 -25.25
C GLY A 411 0.27 -6.97 -24.08
N ILE A 412 -0.38 -7.10 -22.93
CA ILE A 412 0.10 -7.87 -21.79
C ILE A 412 -0.82 -9.07 -21.68
N ILE A 413 -0.25 -10.25 -21.82
CA ILE A 413 -0.95 -11.52 -21.67
C ILE A 413 -1.23 -11.70 -20.18
N ASP A 414 -2.47 -12.05 -19.83
CA ASP A 414 -2.94 -12.27 -18.47
C ASP A 414 -3.73 -13.58 -18.46
N SER A 415 -3.20 -14.59 -17.80
CA SER A 415 -3.80 -15.91 -17.70
C SER A 415 -4.51 -16.08 -16.37
N ARG A 416 -5.80 -16.44 -16.45
CA ARG A 416 -6.72 -16.54 -15.32
C ARG A 416 -7.38 -17.91 -15.29
N ILE A 417 -7.96 -18.25 -14.16
CA ILE A 417 -8.82 -19.41 -14.04
C ILE A 417 -10.26 -18.95 -13.91
N ILE A 418 -11.12 -19.51 -14.72
CA ILE A 418 -12.57 -19.34 -14.64
C ILE A 418 -13.17 -20.66 -14.20
N VAL A 419 -14.01 -20.61 -13.18
CA VAL A 419 -14.86 -21.73 -12.74
C VAL A 419 -16.29 -21.34 -13.00
N CYS A 420 -16.96 -22.08 -13.86
CA CYS A 420 -18.36 -21.85 -14.21
C CYS A 420 -19.21 -22.97 -13.63
N ASP A 421 -20.02 -22.62 -12.63
CA ASP A 421 -21.08 -23.44 -12.10
C ASP A 421 -22.31 -23.28 -13.01
N TYR A 422 -22.43 -24.23 -13.93
CA TYR A 422 -23.53 -24.21 -14.89
C TYR A 422 -24.88 -24.48 -14.24
N ALA A 423 -24.91 -25.29 -13.17
CA ALA A 423 -26.14 -25.67 -12.49
C ALA A 423 -26.83 -24.47 -11.82
N ASN A 424 -26.06 -23.59 -11.21
CA ASN A 424 -26.55 -22.39 -10.52
C ASN A 424 -26.45 -21.12 -11.39
N GLY A 425 -25.82 -21.21 -12.58
CA GLY A 425 -25.66 -20.07 -13.50
C GLY A 425 -24.66 -19.01 -13.00
N GLU A 426 -23.71 -19.42 -12.17
CA GLU A 426 -22.69 -18.54 -11.59
C GLU A 426 -21.32 -18.79 -12.21
N SER A 427 -20.48 -17.74 -12.25
CA SER A 427 -19.10 -17.86 -12.74
C SER A 427 -18.17 -17.12 -11.81
N TYR A 428 -17.05 -17.75 -11.48
CA TYR A 428 -16.03 -17.26 -10.56
C TYR A 428 -14.69 -17.16 -11.28
N THR A 429 -13.89 -16.16 -10.94
CA THR A 429 -12.60 -15.93 -11.58
C THR A 429 -11.51 -15.82 -10.53
N LEU A 430 -10.44 -16.61 -10.69
CA LEU A 430 -9.19 -16.41 -9.96
C LEU A 430 -8.24 -15.60 -10.84
N GLU A 431 -7.94 -14.37 -10.39
CA GLU A 431 -7.07 -13.43 -11.09
C GLU A 431 -6.20 -12.62 -10.11
N ASP A 432 -4.98 -12.32 -10.51
CA ASP A 432 -4.11 -11.33 -9.84
C ASP A 432 -3.29 -10.61 -10.90
N ARG A 433 -4.01 -9.80 -11.66
CA ARG A 433 -3.48 -9.11 -12.84
C ARG A 433 -2.32 -8.20 -12.47
N GLY A 434 -1.17 -8.44 -13.08
CA GLY A 434 0.05 -7.66 -12.86
C GLY A 434 1.04 -8.26 -11.88
N LYS A 435 0.69 -9.37 -11.19
CA LYS A 435 1.65 -10.10 -10.35
C LYS A 435 1.84 -11.52 -10.84
N TYR A 436 0.73 -12.22 -11.11
CA TYR A 436 0.76 -13.65 -11.39
C TYR A 436 -0.15 -14.04 -12.55
N ASP A 437 0.33 -15.00 -13.34
CA ASP A 437 -0.45 -15.76 -14.29
C ASP A 437 -0.82 -17.10 -13.67
N TYR A 438 -2.05 -17.54 -13.91
CA TYR A 438 -2.57 -18.79 -13.37
C TYR A 438 -2.84 -19.78 -14.49
N SER A 439 -2.53 -21.05 -14.26
CA SER A 439 -2.87 -22.14 -15.16
C SER A 439 -3.32 -23.37 -14.39
N LEU A 440 -4.36 -24.06 -14.89
CA LEU A 440 -4.81 -25.33 -14.38
C LEU A 440 -3.94 -26.45 -14.93
N ARG A 441 -3.74 -27.46 -14.11
CA ARG A 441 -3.04 -28.70 -14.46
C ARG A 441 -3.53 -29.84 -13.61
N LEU A 442 -3.49 -31.06 -14.14
CA LEU A 442 -3.66 -32.28 -13.33
C LEU A 442 -2.33 -32.65 -12.69
N ASP A 443 -2.36 -33.02 -11.41
CA ASP A 443 -1.24 -33.71 -10.78
C ASP A 443 -1.21 -35.15 -11.27
N GLU A 444 -0.06 -35.58 -11.76
CA GLU A 444 0.09 -36.95 -12.32
C GLU A 444 0.09 -38.03 -11.22
N SER A 445 0.36 -37.64 -9.96
CA SER A 445 0.48 -38.58 -8.84
C SER A 445 -0.87 -39.04 -8.30
N ASP A 446 -1.86 -38.15 -8.20
CA ASP A 446 -3.16 -38.43 -7.58
C ASP A 446 -4.37 -38.03 -8.45
N GLY A 447 -4.12 -37.34 -9.59
CA GLY A 447 -5.17 -36.87 -10.50
C GLY A 447 -5.94 -35.65 -9.98
N SER A 448 -5.45 -34.95 -8.95
CA SER A 448 -6.07 -33.74 -8.44
C SER A 448 -5.88 -32.54 -9.38
N LEU A 449 -6.83 -31.59 -9.35
CA LEU A 449 -6.75 -30.37 -10.14
C LEU A 449 -5.95 -29.31 -9.40
N CYS A 450 -4.79 -28.98 -9.96
CA CYS A 450 -3.87 -28.00 -9.38
C CYS A 450 -3.85 -26.70 -10.16
N VAL A 451 -3.52 -25.63 -9.46
CA VAL A 451 -3.24 -24.31 -10.03
C VAL A 451 -1.75 -24.04 -9.93
N VAL A 452 -1.14 -23.75 -11.06
CA VAL A 452 0.23 -23.22 -11.13
C VAL A 452 0.16 -21.71 -11.23
N GLN A 453 0.73 -21.02 -10.23
CA GLN A 453 0.87 -19.57 -10.17
C GLN A 453 2.26 -19.18 -10.67
N ARG A 454 2.35 -18.36 -11.72
CA ARG A 454 3.63 -17.88 -12.29
C ARG A 454 3.77 -16.39 -12.10
N ALA A 455 4.98 -15.94 -11.81
CA ALA A 455 5.27 -14.51 -11.77
C ALA A 455 5.18 -13.92 -13.19
N HIS A 456 4.39 -12.87 -13.37
CA HIS A 456 4.09 -12.29 -14.68
C HIS A 456 5.31 -11.69 -15.38
N ASP A 457 6.27 -11.15 -14.62
CA ASP A 457 7.47 -10.49 -15.13
C ASP A 457 8.58 -11.48 -15.58
N SER A 458 8.69 -12.62 -14.90
CA SER A 458 9.76 -13.62 -15.14
C SER A 458 9.25 -14.93 -15.74
N GLY A 459 7.93 -15.20 -15.68
CA GLY A 459 7.34 -16.49 -16.06
C GLY A 459 7.66 -17.63 -15.09
N ASP A 460 8.37 -17.34 -14.00
CA ASP A 460 8.76 -18.34 -13.00
C ASP A 460 7.58 -18.81 -12.17
N ILE A 461 7.55 -20.10 -11.80
CA ILE A 461 6.55 -20.63 -10.86
C ILE A 461 6.76 -19.96 -9.49
N ALA A 462 5.74 -19.25 -9.04
CA ALA A 462 5.72 -18.59 -7.74
C ALA A 462 5.12 -19.48 -6.65
N ALA A 463 4.08 -20.24 -7.01
CA ALA A 463 3.41 -21.17 -6.11
C ALA A 463 2.63 -22.23 -6.91
N VAL A 464 2.27 -23.30 -6.23
CA VAL A 464 1.31 -24.30 -6.70
C VAL A 464 0.30 -24.54 -5.59
N GLY A 465 -0.96 -24.69 -5.93
CA GLY A 465 -2.03 -24.84 -4.96
C GLY A 465 -3.29 -25.46 -5.54
N GLU A 466 -4.31 -25.58 -4.72
CA GLU A 466 -5.64 -26.05 -5.07
C GLU A 466 -6.67 -24.93 -5.02
N LEU A 467 -7.72 -25.07 -5.83
CA LEU A 467 -8.87 -24.17 -5.77
C LEU A 467 -9.79 -24.57 -4.63
N PHE A 468 -10.32 -23.58 -3.94
CA PHE A 468 -11.38 -23.79 -2.97
C PHE A 468 -12.34 -22.60 -2.95
N PHE A 469 -13.57 -22.87 -2.52
CA PHE A 469 -14.58 -21.83 -2.33
C PHE A 469 -14.68 -21.44 -0.85
N SER A 470 -14.88 -20.15 -0.64
CA SER A 470 -15.29 -19.59 0.64
C SER A 470 -16.49 -18.65 0.44
N ASP A 471 -17.05 -18.12 1.52
CA ASP A 471 -18.14 -17.13 1.45
C ASP A 471 -17.78 -15.88 0.63
N SER A 472 -16.50 -15.63 0.38
CA SER A 472 -15.98 -14.52 -0.39
C SER A 472 -15.69 -14.84 -1.87
N GLY A 473 -15.86 -16.08 -2.32
CA GLY A 473 -15.66 -16.53 -3.70
C GLY A 473 -14.57 -17.58 -3.88
N LEU A 474 -14.00 -17.64 -5.08
CA LEU A 474 -12.97 -18.59 -5.48
C LEU A 474 -11.59 -18.14 -5.00
N HIS A 475 -10.87 -19.03 -4.34
CA HIS A 475 -9.55 -18.78 -3.77
C HIS A 475 -8.54 -19.88 -4.12
N LEU A 476 -7.25 -19.50 -4.05
CA LEU A 476 -6.13 -20.41 -4.18
C LEU A 476 -5.58 -20.75 -2.80
N GLN A 477 -5.66 -22.02 -2.40
CA GLN A 477 -4.92 -22.53 -1.25
C GLN A 477 -3.54 -22.95 -1.71
N VAL A 478 -2.52 -22.16 -1.40
CA VAL A 478 -1.14 -22.50 -1.75
C VAL A 478 -0.70 -23.71 -0.94
N ILE A 479 -0.39 -24.81 -1.63
CA ILE A 479 0.11 -26.04 -1.00
C ILE A 479 1.62 -25.99 -0.90
N LYS A 480 2.30 -25.33 -1.85
CA LYS A 480 3.76 -25.23 -1.89
C LYS A 480 4.30 -23.92 -2.45
N THR A 481 5.33 -23.45 -1.73
CA THR A 481 6.27 -22.43 -2.16
C THR A 481 7.71 -22.98 -2.19
N ASN A 482 7.90 -24.29 -2.14
CA ASN A 482 9.23 -24.88 -2.09
C ASN A 482 9.82 -24.93 -3.50
N PHE A 483 10.68 -23.98 -3.80
CA PHE A 483 11.49 -23.98 -5.01
C PHE A 483 12.90 -23.50 -4.71
N GLU A 484 13.86 -24.09 -5.40
CA GLU A 484 15.25 -23.68 -5.38
C GLU A 484 15.68 -23.20 -6.77
N THR A 485 16.60 -22.24 -6.82
CA THR A 485 17.08 -21.67 -8.07
C THR A 485 18.56 -21.96 -8.24
N HIS A 486 18.92 -22.59 -9.36
CA HIS A 486 20.28 -22.96 -9.70
C HIS A 486 20.73 -22.28 -11.00
N LYS A 487 22.03 -21.94 -11.07
CA LYS A 487 22.64 -21.44 -12.30
C LYS A 487 23.62 -22.48 -12.83
N PHE A 488 23.52 -22.80 -14.10
CA PHE A 488 24.30 -23.87 -14.70
C PHE A 488 24.59 -23.63 -16.19
N THR A 489 25.62 -24.32 -16.68
CA THR A 489 25.92 -24.47 -18.11
C THR A 489 25.65 -25.89 -18.60
N SER A 490 25.90 -26.89 -17.75
CA SER A 490 25.51 -28.28 -17.89
C SER A 490 25.18 -28.81 -16.51
N VAL A 491 24.06 -29.53 -16.38
CA VAL A 491 23.60 -30.08 -15.11
C VAL A 491 22.81 -31.35 -15.34
N THR A 492 23.06 -32.36 -14.53
CA THR A 492 22.21 -33.57 -14.43
C THR A 492 21.40 -33.49 -13.14
N ILE A 493 20.09 -33.56 -13.24
CA ILE A 493 19.15 -33.48 -12.13
C ILE A 493 18.44 -34.82 -12.01
N ARG A 494 18.41 -35.39 -10.82
CA ARG A 494 17.67 -36.58 -10.49
C ARG A 494 16.65 -36.30 -9.41
N ASN A 495 15.43 -36.73 -9.62
CA ASN A 495 14.37 -36.65 -8.62
C ASN A 495 14.50 -37.81 -7.63
N ASP A 496 14.92 -37.53 -6.42
CA ASP A 496 15.04 -38.46 -5.31
C ASP A 496 13.84 -38.38 -4.34
N GLY A 497 12.86 -37.52 -4.64
CA GLY A 497 11.63 -37.31 -3.86
C GLY A 497 10.53 -38.31 -4.15
N GLU A 498 9.45 -38.22 -3.39
CA GLU A 498 8.25 -39.07 -3.59
C GLU A 498 7.31 -38.46 -4.63
N ASP A 499 7.39 -37.18 -4.89
CA ASP A 499 6.55 -36.42 -5.83
C ASP A 499 7.30 -36.07 -7.12
N THR A 500 6.54 -35.76 -8.18
CA THR A 500 7.12 -35.27 -9.45
C THR A 500 7.88 -33.98 -9.25
N LEU A 501 9.12 -33.91 -9.71
CA LEU A 501 9.97 -32.72 -9.70
C LEU A 501 9.73 -31.92 -10.98
N HIS A 502 9.35 -30.67 -10.83
CA HIS A 502 9.15 -29.73 -11.94
C HIS A 502 10.39 -28.89 -12.15
N ILE A 503 10.93 -28.93 -13.35
CA ILE A 503 12.13 -28.19 -13.78
C ILE A 503 11.68 -27.10 -14.73
N THR A 504 11.81 -25.84 -14.31
CA THR A 504 11.42 -24.67 -15.10
C THR A 504 12.65 -23.89 -15.56
N ILE A 505 12.73 -23.59 -16.86
CA ILE A 505 13.80 -22.82 -17.48
C ILE A 505 13.18 -21.77 -18.40
N GLY A 506 13.12 -20.55 -17.94
CA GLY A 506 12.37 -19.48 -18.63
C GLY A 506 10.87 -19.82 -18.66
N SER A 507 10.32 -19.97 -19.84
CA SER A 507 8.92 -20.39 -20.08
C SER A 507 8.73 -21.90 -20.18
N ASP A 508 9.83 -22.67 -20.24
CA ASP A 508 9.77 -24.11 -20.49
C ASP A 508 9.74 -24.87 -19.16
N GLU A 509 8.82 -25.79 -19.03
CA GLU A 509 8.67 -26.64 -17.85
C GLU A 509 8.77 -28.11 -18.27
N THR A 510 9.52 -28.90 -17.50
CA THR A 510 9.68 -30.33 -17.68
C THR A 510 9.35 -31.04 -16.38
N ALA A 511 8.45 -31.98 -16.41
CA ALA A 511 8.12 -32.86 -15.29
C ALA A 511 9.10 -34.02 -15.25
N LEU A 512 9.68 -34.28 -14.09
CA LEU A 512 10.62 -35.39 -13.86
C LEU A 512 10.02 -36.31 -12.79
N PRO A 513 9.51 -37.49 -13.16
CA PRO A 513 8.95 -38.46 -12.22
C PRO A 513 9.96 -38.94 -11.17
N THR A 514 9.47 -39.51 -10.09
CA THR A 514 10.27 -40.08 -9.00
C THR A 514 11.27 -41.09 -9.51
N GLY A 515 12.52 -40.96 -9.15
CA GLY A 515 13.63 -41.86 -9.50
C GLY A 515 14.22 -41.65 -10.90
N GLU A 516 13.66 -40.75 -11.70
CA GLU A 516 14.19 -40.40 -13.02
C GLU A 516 15.27 -39.30 -12.95
N GLU A 517 16.08 -39.26 -14.00
CA GLU A 517 17.11 -38.20 -14.15
C GLU A 517 17.05 -37.56 -15.54
N THR A 518 17.37 -36.28 -15.62
CA THR A 518 17.50 -35.55 -16.87
C THR A 518 18.78 -34.75 -16.92
N THR A 519 19.41 -34.68 -18.09
CA THR A 519 20.61 -33.86 -18.29
C THR A 519 20.28 -32.68 -19.19
N LEU A 520 20.54 -31.49 -18.69
CA LEU A 520 20.32 -30.24 -19.40
C LEU A 520 21.67 -29.62 -19.77
N THR A 521 21.93 -29.43 -21.07
CA THR A 521 23.18 -28.89 -21.58
C THR A 521 22.88 -27.73 -22.51
N TYR A 522 23.55 -26.59 -22.30
CA TYR A 522 23.43 -25.41 -23.14
C TYR A 522 24.75 -25.10 -23.85
N ALA A 523 24.67 -24.29 -24.90
CA ALA A 523 25.84 -23.92 -25.68
C ALA A 523 26.95 -23.31 -24.82
N ALA A 524 28.21 -23.58 -25.16
CA ALA A 524 29.37 -23.14 -24.40
C ALA A 524 29.28 -21.65 -24.05
N PHE A 525 29.39 -21.34 -22.74
CA PHE A 525 29.31 -19.99 -22.14
C PHE A 525 27.90 -19.42 -21.89
N GLU A 526 26.81 -20.12 -22.18
CA GLU A 526 25.46 -19.69 -21.81
C GLU A 526 25.10 -20.19 -20.41
N VAL A 527 25.04 -19.30 -19.43
CA VAL A 527 24.59 -19.64 -18.06
C VAL A 527 23.08 -19.49 -18.00
N ARG A 528 22.38 -20.58 -17.69
CA ARG A 528 20.93 -20.60 -17.49
C ARG A 528 20.57 -20.69 -16.03
N THR A 529 19.41 -20.17 -15.68
CA THR A 529 18.81 -20.30 -14.35
C THR A 529 17.71 -21.33 -14.44
N ILE A 530 17.76 -22.37 -13.63
CA ILE A 530 16.69 -23.34 -13.44
C ILE A 530 16.02 -23.13 -12.11
N ARG A 531 14.74 -23.40 -12.08
CA ARG A 531 13.96 -23.50 -10.86
C ARG A 531 13.44 -24.93 -10.73
N LEU A 532 13.62 -25.49 -9.54
CA LEU A 532 13.11 -26.81 -9.18
C LEU A 532 11.95 -26.62 -8.22
N SER A 533 10.83 -27.28 -8.46
CA SER A 533 9.66 -27.27 -7.59
C SER A 533 9.01 -28.65 -7.53
N SER A 534 8.39 -29.00 -6.42
CA SER A 534 7.61 -30.22 -6.25
C SER A 534 6.43 -30.00 -5.32
N PHE A 535 5.45 -30.92 -5.27
CA PHE A 535 4.32 -30.87 -4.34
C PHE A 535 4.69 -31.26 -2.89
N GLY A 536 5.70 -32.10 -2.64
CA GLY A 536 6.22 -32.54 -1.34
C GLY A 536 7.51 -31.87 -0.93
N GLU A 537 8.30 -32.51 -0.12
CA GLU A 537 9.65 -32.08 0.16
C GLU A 537 10.49 -32.12 -1.11
N LEU A 538 11.21 -31.02 -1.39
CA LEU A 538 12.21 -31.01 -2.46
C LEU A 538 13.35 -31.96 -2.08
N ASN A 539 13.40 -33.11 -2.70
CA ASN A 539 14.46 -34.08 -2.50
C ASN A 539 15.02 -34.50 -3.87
N TYR A 540 16.19 -33.98 -4.22
CA TYR A 540 16.80 -34.19 -5.51
C TYR A 540 18.33 -34.14 -5.42
N THR A 541 18.97 -34.74 -6.41
CA THR A 541 20.44 -34.68 -6.57
C THR A 541 20.76 -33.88 -7.84
N VAL A 542 21.68 -32.92 -7.71
CA VAL A 542 22.22 -32.13 -8.83
C VAL A 542 23.69 -32.42 -8.99
N ALA A 543 24.06 -32.89 -10.18
CA ALA A 543 25.45 -33.05 -10.58
C ALA A 543 25.81 -32.01 -11.65
N TYR A 544 26.84 -31.22 -11.40
CA TYR A 544 27.37 -30.24 -12.35
C TYR A 544 28.52 -30.85 -13.13
N ASP A 545 28.49 -30.78 -14.45
CA ASP A 545 29.57 -31.22 -15.34
C ASP A 545 30.58 -30.10 -15.61
#